data_8866a30570772c60580d96e36f2ecc37
#
_entry.id   8866a30570772c60580d96e36f2ecc37
#
_cell.length_a   1.000
_cell.length_b   1.000
_cell.length_c   1.000
_cell.angle_alpha   90.00
_cell.angle_beta   90.00
_cell.angle_gamma   90.00
#
_symmetry.space_group_name_H-M   'P 1'
#
loop_
_entity.id
_entity.type
_entity.pdbx_description
1 polymer ?
#
loop_
_entity_poly.entity_id
_entity_poly.type
_entity_poly.pdbx_seq_one_letter_code
_entity_poly.pdbx_strand_id
1 'polypeptide(L)'
;MVETVVVAKVTVDVQAVKMDADTSEPILKGVPLKVSDFDKNAMEEALRTKAKLGGKVRVVTAGPPEARDKLRELIAMGAEEAYLVTDARFSELDYAAVGKLLAAAIRKLGKIDLVLAGEASIDQYSGQMGPRLAGALGVPSVSYVRKLTPDKEGLVAEREMGDLVEEYRLPYPALVTLTKEINEPRLPNMMQIIGASKKPITEWRADTLGVAPAELEPAVRLAGLRGIVMKRRNVLFADEPPEAARKLVEALRGEGVLGGGQK
;
A
#
# COMPACT_ATOMS: atom_id res chain seq x y z
N MET A 1 -4.12 -10.22 -24.06
CA MET A 1 -4.92 -9.83 -22.90
C MET A 1 -4.10 -10.12 -21.66
N VAL A 2 -4.05 -9.19 -20.72
CA VAL A 2 -3.26 -9.27 -19.49
C VAL A 2 -4.21 -9.36 -18.29
N GLU A 3 -4.20 -10.53 -17.63
CA GLU A 3 -5.00 -10.75 -16.43
C GLU A 3 -4.28 -10.11 -15.23
N THR A 4 -4.86 -9.06 -14.68
CA THR A 4 -4.24 -8.26 -13.62
C THR A 4 -4.93 -8.44 -12.28
N VAL A 5 -4.14 -8.60 -11.22
CA VAL A 5 -4.60 -8.55 -9.83
C VAL A 5 -4.00 -7.34 -9.14
N VAL A 6 -4.84 -6.55 -8.49
CA VAL A 6 -4.42 -5.49 -7.57
C VAL A 6 -4.52 -6.03 -6.14
N VAL A 7 -3.40 -6.00 -5.43
CA VAL A 7 -3.37 -6.29 -3.99
C VAL A 7 -3.53 -4.99 -3.25
N ALA A 8 -4.62 -4.84 -2.53
CA ALA A 8 -4.93 -3.61 -1.81
C ALA A 8 -5.07 -3.85 -0.31
N LYS A 9 -4.65 -2.89 0.50
CA LYS A 9 -4.85 -2.88 1.94
C LYS A 9 -5.94 -1.91 2.34
N VAL A 10 -6.87 -2.39 3.15
CA VAL A 10 -7.80 -1.54 3.88
C VAL A 10 -7.26 -1.35 5.29
N THR A 11 -7.08 -0.12 5.71
CA THR A 11 -6.51 0.24 7.01
C THR A 11 -7.21 1.46 7.59
N VAL A 12 -6.88 1.83 8.80
CA VAL A 12 -7.38 3.05 9.43
C VAL A 12 -6.92 4.29 8.69
N ASP A 13 -7.75 5.32 8.65
CA ASP A 13 -7.34 6.62 8.16
C ASP A 13 -6.38 7.27 9.16
N VAL A 14 -5.08 7.18 8.87
CA VAL A 14 -4.03 7.68 9.76
C VAL A 14 -4.12 9.18 10.03
N GLN A 15 -4.77 9.95 9.14
CA GLN A 15 -4.98 11.39 9.35
C GLN A 15 -6.04 11.67 10.41
N ALA A 16 -6.94 10.72 10.67
CA ALA A 16 -7.98 10.81 11.69
C ALA A 16 -7.56 10.22 13.05
N VAL A 17 -6.39 9.58 13.13
CA VAL A 17 -5.88 8.98 14.37
C VAL A 17 -5.46 10.08 15.35
N LYS A 18 -5.97 10.00 16.57
CA LYS A 18 -5.53 10.83 17.70
C LYS A 18 -4.66 10.01 18.63
N MET A 19 -3.74 10.68 19.29
CA MET A 19 -2.92 10.06 20.31
C MET A 19 -3.52 10.32 21.68
N ASP A 20 -3.50 9.31 22.54
CA ASP A 20 -3.81 9.46 23.95
C ASP A 20 -2.75 10.34 24.62
N ALA A 21 -3.18 11.32 25.40
CA ALA A 21 -2.29 12.33 25.97
C ALA A 21 -1.37 11.78 27.07
N ASP A 22 -1.82 10.74 27.77
CA ASP A 22 -1.11 10.17 28.91
C ASP A 22 -0.20 9.01 28.50
N THR A 23 -0.70 8.13 27.65
CA THR A 23 0.02 6.91 27.23
C THR A 23 0.81 7.10 25.94
N SER A 24 0.51 8.13 25.15
CA SER A 24 1.01 8.34 23.79
C SER A 24 0.64 7.18 22.84
N GLU A 25 -0.35 6.39 23.15
CA GLU A 25 -0.86 5.32 22.28
C GLU A 25 -1.89 5.87 21.29
N PRO A 26 -1.99 5.30 20.07
CA PRO A 26 -2.99 5.72 19.11
C PRO A 26 -4.38 5.26 19.51
N ILE A 27 -5.35 6.18 19.49
CA ILE A 27 -6.78 5.89 19.72
C ILE A 27 -7.39 5.45 18.37
N LEU A 28 -7.51 4.13 18.18
CA LEU A 28 -8.02 3.56 16.94
C LEU A 28 -9.55 3.38 16.94
N LYS A 29 -10.18 3.41 18.11
CA LYS A 29 -11.64 3.23 18.23
C LYS A 29 -12.38 4.37 17.52
N GLY A 30 -13.25 4.01 16.58
CA GLY A 30 -14.06 4.97 15.82
C GLY A 30 -13.30 5.67 14.66
N VAL A 31 -12.03 5.35 14.43
CA VAL A 31 -11.31 5.84 13.26
C VAL A 31 -11.86 5.16 12.00
N PRO A 32 -12.22 5.92 10.93
CA PRO A 32 -12.75 5.34 9.72
C PRO A 32 -11.68 4.49 9.01
N LEU A 33 -12.13 3.42 8.36
CA LEU A 33 -11.29 2.64 7.46
C LEU A 33 -11.24 3.30 6.08
N LYS A 34 -10.12 3.15 5.38
CA LYS A 34 -9.96 3.56 3.97
C LYS A 34 -9.05 2.57 3.22
N VAL A 35 -9.16 2.56 1.90
CA VAL A 35 -8.18 1.90 1.04
C VAL A 35 -6.89 2.71 1.07
N SER A 36 -5.74 2.06 1.17
CA SER A 36 -4.42 2.72 1.10
C SER A 36 -4.30 3.51 -0.20
N ASP A 37 -3.83 4.75 -0.11
CA ASP A 37 -3.77 5.65 -1.26
C ASP A 37 -2.83 5.11 -2.36
N PHE A 38 -1.72 4.49 -1.99
CA PHE A 38 -0.81 3.82 -2.95
C PHE A 38 -1.50 2.70 -3.73
N ASP A 39 -2.44 1.99 -3.10
CA ASP A 39 -3.17 0.91 -3.77
C ASP A 39 -4.23 1.45 -4.74
N LYS A 40 -4.71 2.68 -4.55
CA LYS A 40 -5.53 3.38 -5.55
C LYS A 40 -4.71 3.72 -6.80
N ASN A 41 -3.44 4.12 -6.64
CA ASN A 41 -2.53 4.30 -7.77
C ASN A 41 -2.29 2.97 -8.50
N ALA A 42 -2.12 1.86 -7.76
CA ALA A 42 -2.01 0.53 -8.35
C ALA A 42 -3.28 0.13 -9.12
N MET A 43 -4.46 0.45 -8.58
CA MET A 43 -5.72 0.22 -9.24
C MET A 43 -5.86 1.02 -10.55
N GLU A 44 -5.49 2.30 -10.54
CA GLU A 44 -5.48 3.14 -11.74
C GLU A 44 -4.56 2.59 -12.81
N GLU A 45 -3.36 2.13 -12.44
CA GLU A 45 -2.40 1.58 -13.40
C GLU A 45 -2.87 0.24 -13.97
N ALA A 46 -3.55 -0.59 -13.16
CA ALA A 46 -4.20 -1.80 -13.64
C ALA A 46 -5.28 -1.50 -14.69
N LEU A 47 -6.07 -0.46 -14.48
CA LEU A 47 -7.12 -0.02 -15.43
C LEU A 47 -6.51 0.55 -16.72
N ARG A 48 -5.40 1.27 -16.64
CA ARG A 48 -4.65 1.75 -17.82
C ARG A 48 -4.08 0.58 -18.62
N THR A 49 -3.51 -0.41 -17.92
CA THR A 49 -3.01 -1.65 -18.53
C THR A 49 -4.13 -2.38 -19.25
N LYS A 50 -5.29 -2.55 -18.61
CA LYS A 50 -6.47 -3.16 -19.21
C LYS A 50 -6.96 -2.38 -20.44
N ALA A 51 -7.01 -1.07 -20.38
CA ALA A 51 -7.43 -0.23 -21.52
C ALA A 51 -6.52 -0.43 -22.75
N LYS A 52 -5.23 -0.65 -22.52
CA LYS A 52 -4.22 -0.84 -23.57
C LYS A 52 -4.20 -2.27 -24.15
N LEU A 53 -4.29 -3.29 -23.28
CA LEU A 53 -3.98 -4.68 -23.65
C LEU A 53 -5.19 -5.63 -23.49
N GLY A 54 -6.29 -5.14 -22.92
CA GLY A 54 -7.43 -5.98 -22.55
C GLY A 54 -7.13 -6.87 -21.34
N GLY A 55 -8.07 -7.73 -21.00
CA GLY A 55 -8.00 -8.59 -19.83
C GLY A 55 -8.91 -8.10 -18.71
N LYS A 56 -8.85 -8.74 -17.55
CA LYS A 56 -9.62 -8.38 -16.34
C LYS A 56 -8.74 -7.76 -15.28
N VAL A 57 -9.36 -6.87 -14.48
CA VAL A 57 -8.75 -6.33 -13.26
C VAL A 57 -9.54 -6.87 -12.07
N ARG A 58 -8.86 -7.61 -11.22
CA ARG A 58 -9.40 -8.18 -9.98
C ARG A 58 -8.68 -7.58 -8.79
N VAL A 59 -9.38 -7.43 -7.67
CA VAL A 59 -8.81 -6.91 -6.43
C VAL A 59 -8.79 -8.01 -5.38
N VAL A 60 -7.68 -8.16 -4.68
CA VAL A 60 -7.53 -9.05 -3.53
C VAL A 60 -7.07 -8.23 -2.33
N THR A 61 -7.78 -8.37 -1.21
CA THR A 61 -7.44 -7.74 0.07
C THR A 61 -7.40 -8.81 1.15
N ALA A 62 -6.38 -8.77 2.00
CA ALA A 62 -6.41 -9.49 3.25
C ALA A 62 -6.72 -8.49 4.39
N GLY A 63 -7.74 -8.80 5.19
CA GLY A 63 -8.19 -7.87 6.22
C GLY A 63 -9.31 -8.40 7.10
N PRO A 64 -9.72 -7.61 8.11
CA PRO A 64 -10.88 -7.91 8.92
C PRO A 64 -12.17 -7.81 8.08
N PRO A 65 -13.28 -8.40 8.56
CA PRO A 65 -14.56 -8.40 7.81
C PRO A 65 -15.04 -6.99 7.43
N GLU A 66 -14.76 -5.97 8.23
CA GLU A 66 -15.14 -4.58 8.01
C GLU A 66 -14.45 -3.96 6.77
N ALA A 67 -13.36 -4.55 6.31
CA ALA A 67 -12.68 -4.12 5.09
C ALA A 67 -13.55 -4.32 3.83
N ARG A 68 -14.55 -5.21 3.88
CA ARG A 68 -15.44 -5.55 2.77
C ARG A 68 -16.06 -4.31 2.11
N ASP A 69 -16.62 -3.42 2.92
CA ASP A 69 -17.35 -2.28 2.38
C ASP A 69 -16.41 -1.27 1.69
N LYS A 70 -15.15 -1.22 2.08
CA LYS A 70 -14.16 -0.35 1.45
C LYS A 70 -13.69 -0.86 0.09
N LEU A 71 -13.78 -2.15 -0.17
CA LEU A 71 -13.50 -2.72 -1.49
C LEU A 71 -14.47 -2.23 -2.57
N ARG A 72 -15.65 -1.74 -2.20
CA ARG A 72 -16.61 -1.15 -3.14
C ARG A 72 -16.06 0.08 -3.84
N GLU A 73 -15.13 0.82 -3.21
CA GLU A 73 -14.44 1.94 -3.84
C GLU A 73 -13.62 1.47 -5.04
N LEU A 74 -12.85 0.38 -4.92
CA LEU A 74 -12.07 -0.15 -6.02
C LEU A 74 -12.93 -0.78 -7.12
N ILE A 75 -14.07 -1.36 -6.75
CA ILE A 75 -15.08 -1.83 -7.72
C ILE A 75 -15.68 -0.63 -8.46
N ALA A 76 -15.95 0.47 -7.79
CA ALA A 76 -16.47 1.69 -8.41
C ALA A 76 -15.44 2.33 -9.34
N MET A 77 -14.14 2.26 -9.03
CA MET A 77 -13.07 2.67 -9.94
C MET A 77 -13.03 1.84 -11.22
N GLY A 78 -13.45 0.56 -11.19
CA GLY A 78 -13.55 -0.27 -12.39
C GLY A 78 -13.07 -1.72 -12.25
N ALA A 79 -12.81 -2.21 -11.03
CA ALA A 79 -12.55 -3.64 -10.82
C ALA A 79 -13.77 -4.48 -11.21
N GLU A 80 -13.54 -5.59 -11.88
CA GLU A 80 -14.59 -6.54 -12.24
C GLU A 80 -15.02 -7.39 -11.06
N GLU A 81 -14.06 -7.83 -10.26
CA GLU A 81 -14.23 -8.75 -9.15
C GLU A 81 -13.39 -8.29 -7.95
N ALA A 82 -13.90 -8.50 -6.75
CA ALA A 82 -13.18 -8.20 -5.51
C ALA A 82 -13.29 -9.37 -4.54
N TYR A 83 -12.18 -9.65 -3.88
CA TYR A 83 -12.00 -10.78 -2.98
C TYR A 83 -11.43 -10.29 -1.64
N LEU A 84 -12.10 -10.64 -0.56
CA LEU A 84 -11.65 -10.41 0.80
C LEU A 84 -11.14 -11.73 1.39
N VAL A 85 -9.89 -11.77 1.77
CA VAL A 85 -9.32 -12.86 2.56
C VAL A 85 -9.38 -12.44 4.02
N THR A 86 -10.12 -13.18 4.82
CA THR A 86 -10.28 -12.90 6.26
C THR A 86 -10.01 -14.15 7.09
N ASP A 87 -9.54 -13.94 8.33
CA ASP A 87 -9.33 -14.99 9.31
C ASP A 87 -9.63 -14.44 10.70
N ALA A 88 -10.09 -15.29 11.61
CA ALA A 88 -10.39 -14.89 12.99
C ALA A 88 -9.16 -14.33 13.73
N ARG A 89 -7.95 -14.77 13.34
CA ARG A 89 -6.67 -14.34 13.92
C ARG A 89 -5.99 -13.23 13.13
N PHE A 90 -6.70 -12.58 12.18
CA PHE A 90 -6.08 -11.62 11.25
C PHE A 90 -5.26 -10.53 11.96
N SER A 91 -5.72 -10.05 13.12
CA SER A 91 -5.04 -9.03 13.92
C SER A 91 -3.69 -9.49 14.52
N GLU A 92 -3.45 -10.80 14.56
CA GLU A 92 -2.23 -11.40 15.10
C GLU A 92 -1.21 -11.75 14.01
N LEU A 93 -1.64 -11.74 12.74
CA LEU A 93 -0.81 -12.15 11.61
C LEU A 93 0.27 -11.11 11.31
N ASP A 94 1.47 -11.60 11.05
CA ASP A 94 2.56 -10.80 10.52
C ASP A 94 2.53 -10.73 8.97
N TYR A 95 3.44 -9.95 8.38
CA TYR A 95 3.54 -9.79 6.93
C TYR A 95 3.82 -11.11 6.20
N ALA A 96 4.50 -12.06 6.83
CA ALA A 96 4.81 -13.34 6.20
C ALA A 96 3.54 -14.21 6.10
N ALA A 97 2.76 -14.29 7.17
CA ALA A 97 1.50 -15.01 7.20
C ALA A 97 0.47 -14.39 6.24
N VAL A 98 0.32 -13.06 6.26
CA VAL A 98 -0.57 -12.35 5.31
C VAL A 98 -0.11 -12.56 3.87
N GLY A 99 1.19 -12.54 3.58
CA GLY A 99 1.73 -12.81 2.25
C GLY A 99 1.38 -14.22 1.74
N LYS A 100 1.41 -15.24 2.61
CA LYS A 100 0.99 -16.61 2.27
C LYS A 100 -0.51 -16.68 1.93
N LEU A 101 -1.36 -16.02 2.72
CA LEU A 101 -2.80 -15.94 2.46
C LEU A 101 -3.10 -15.27 1.11
N LEU A 102 -2.46 -14.15 0.83
CA LEU A 102 -2.60 -13.43 -0.45
C LEU A 102 -2.11 -14.27 -1.62
N ALA A 103 -0.96 -14.96 -1.47
CA ALA A 103 -0.43 -15.84 -2.51
C ALA A 103 -1.39 -17.02 -2.81
N ALA A 104 -1.96 -17.63 -1.77
CA ALA A 104 -2.95 -18.70 -1.93
C ALA A 104 -4.21 -18.19 -2.63
N ALA A 105 -4.69 -16.99 -2.26
CA ALA A 105 -5.84 -16.36 -2.90
C ALA A 105 -5.57 -16.07 -4.40
N ILE A 106 -4.40 -15.52 -4.74
CA ILE A 106 -4.03 -15.23 -6.13
C ILE A 106 -3.92 -16.52 -6.95
N ARG A 107 -3.31 -17.57 -6.41
CA ARG A 107 -3.28 -18.89 -7.10
C ARG A 107 -4.66 -19.45 -7.35
N LYS A 108 -5.60 -19.27 -6.42
CA LYS A 108 -6.99 -19.71 -6.56
C LYS A 108 -7.76 -18.97 -7.68
N LEU A 109 -7.33 -17.75 -8.04
CA LEU A 109 -7.89 -17.01 -9.17
C LEU A 109 -7.53 -17.60 -10.54
N GLY A 110 -6.61 -18.55 -10.59
CA GLY A 110 -6.14 -19.17 -11.83
C GLY A 110 -5.02 -18.36 -12.50
N LYS A 111 -5.10 -18.23 -13.82
CA LYS A 111 -4.07 -17.52 -14.59
C LYS A 111 -4.06 -16.03 -14.23
N ILE A 112 -2.90 -15.54 -13.81
CA ILE A 112 -2.61 -14.12 -13.58
C ILE A 112 -1.28 -13.80 -14.28
N ASP A 113 -1.28 -12.72 -15.04
CA ASP A 113 -0.10 -12.25 -15.74
C ASP A 113 0.61 -11.14 -14.96
N LEU A 114 -0.16 -10.25 -14.29
CA LEU A 114 0.40 -9.11 -13.59
C LEU A 114 -0.22 -8.94 -12.20
N VAL A 115 0.62 -8.78 -11.19
CA VAL A 115 0.22 -8.38 -9.85
C VAL A 115 0.73 -6.98 -9.58
N LEU A 116 -0.16 -6.05 -9.24
CA LEU A 116 0.16 -4.68 -8.86
C LEU A 116 -0.21 -4.44 -7.40
N ALA A 117 0.63 -3.71 -6.69
CA ALA A 117 0.38 -3.25 -5.32
C ALA A 117 0.97 -1.85 -5.12
N GLY A 118 0.54 -1.13 -4.12
CA GLY A 118 1.25 0.04 -3.67
C GLY A 118 2.64 -0.31 -3.13
N GLU A 119 3.57 0.64 -3.17
CA GLU A 119 4.93 0.45 -2.63
C GLU A 119 4.92 0.10 -1.14
N ALA A 120 3.95 0.64 -0.43
CA ALA A 120 3.74 0.45 1.00
C ALA A 120 2.28 0.72 1.36
N SER A 121 1.89 0.51 2.62
CA SER A 121 0.60 0.94 3.14
C SER A 121 0.73 2.24 3.93
N ILE A 122 -0.31 3.06 3.94
CA ILE A 122 -0.30 4.38 4.60
C ILE A 122 -0.14 4.31 6.13
N ASP A 123 -0.43 3.16 6.76
CA ASP A 123 -0.36 2.98 8.21
C ASP A 123 1.04 2.59 8.71
N GLN A 124 1.70 1.63 8.10
CA GLN A 124 2.96 1.08 8.59
C GLN A 124 4.16 1.37 7.69
N TYR A 125 3.93 1.69 6.44
CA TYR A 125 4.94 2.05 5.43
C TYR A 125 6.14 1.09 5.36
N SER A 126 5.90 -0.22 5.51
CA SER A 126 6.98 -1.20 5.64
C SER A 126 7.63 -1.60 4.31
N GLY A 127 6.93 -1.41 3.17
CA GLY A 127 7.41 -1.82 1.84
C GLY A 127 7.62 -3.34 1.66
N GLN A 128 7.20 -4.16 2.63
CA GLN A 128 7.54 -5.58 2.65
C GLN A 128 6.59 -6.47 1.84
N MET A 129 5.33 -6.07 1.70
CA MET A 129 4.31 -6.98 1.17
C MET A 129 4.58 -7.39 -0.29
N GLY A 130 4.95 -6.44 -1.15
CA GLY A 130 5.25 -6.74 -2.55
C GLY A 130 6.34 -7.80 -2.72
N PRO A 131 7.57 -7.57 -2.23
CA PRO A 131 8.67 -8.56 -2.33
C PRO A 131 8.34 -9.90 -1.67
N ARG A 132 7.66 -9.92 -0.51
CA ARG A 132 7.26 -11.17 0.16
C ARG A 132 6.26 -11.95 -0.68
N LEU A 133 5.28 -11.26 -1.25
CA LEU A 133 4.27 -11.86 -2.11
C LEU A 133 4.88 -12.40 -3.41
N ALA A 134 5.80 -11.66 -4.02
CA ALA A 134 6.52 -12.11 -5.21
C ALA A 134 7.31 -13.39 -4.94
N GLY A 135 8.04 -13.43 -3.81
CA GLY A 135 8.74 -14.64 -3.38
C GLY A 135 7.79 -15.81 -3.12
N ALA A 136 6.65 -15.57 -2.46
CA ALA A 136 5.64 -16.60 -2.22
C ALA A 136 4.99 -17.10 -3.51
N LEU A 137 4.81 -16.25 -4.52
CA LEU A 137 4.27 -16.62 -5.84
C LEU A 137 5.31 -17.26 -6.76
N GLY A 138 6.60 -17.02 -6.52
CA GLY A 138 7.70 -17.47 -7.37
C GLY A 138 7.80 -16.66 -8.68
N VAL A 139 7.50 -15.36 -8.64
CA VAL A 139 7.51 -14.48 -9.80
C VAL A 139 8.56 -13.36 -9.66
N PRO A 140 9.15 -12.88 -10.77
CA PRO A 140 10.02 -11.71 -10.76
C PRO A 140 9.28 -10.47 -10.27
N SER A 141 10.01 -9.56 -9.60
CA SER A 141 9.40 -8.33 -9.09
C SER A 141 10.34 -7.12 -9.14
N VAL A 142 9.73 -5.94 -9.31
CA VAL A 142 10.38 -4.64 -9.15
C VAL A 142 9.53 -3.78 -8.21
N SER A 143 10.20 -3.14 -7.24
CA SER A 143 9.54 -2.26 -6.28
C SER A 143 9.86 -0.78 -6.55
N TYR A 144 8.99 0.11 -6.03
CA TYR A 144 9.13 1.57 -6.15
C TYR A 144 9.09 2.08 -7.60
N VAL A 145 8.19 1.50 -8.39
CA VAL A 145 8.07 1.84 -9.81
C VAL A 145 7.23 3.11 -9.97
N ARG A 146 7.80 4.10 -10.67
CA ARG A 146 7.17 5.37 -11.00
C ARG A 146 6.62 5.45 -12.42
N LYS A 147 7.01 4.50 -13.29
CA LYS A 147 6.49 4.40 -14.66
C LYS A 147 6.46 2.95 -15.11
N LEU A 148 5.32 2.53 -15.66
CA LEU A 148 5.08 1.18 -16.13
C LEU A 148 4.68 1.22 -17.60
N THR A 149 5.36 0.41 -18.42
CA THR A 149 5.04 0.27 -19.84
C THR A 149 4.79 -1.20 -20.15
N PRO A 150 3.53 -1.67 -20.02
CA PRO A 150 3.19 -3.05 -20.33
C PRO A 150 3.03 -3.27 -21.83
N ASP A 151 3.43 -4.46 -22.29
CA ASP A 151 3.20 -4.98 -23.64
C ASP A 151 2.57 -6.39 -23.58
N LYS A 152 2.50 -7.11 -24.71
CA LYS A 152 1.87 -8.45 -24.75
C LYS A 152 2.72 -9.55 -24.13
N GLU A 153 4.02 -9.36 -24.03
CA GLU A 153 5.01 -10.37 -23.61
C GLU A 153 5.53 -10.12 -22.19
N GLY A 154 5.41 -8.87 -21.71
CA GLY A 154 5.92 -8.47 -20.41
C GLY A 154 5.69 -6.98 -20.13
N LEU A 155 6.62 -6.38 -19.43
CA LEU A 155 6.58 -4.96 -19.08
C LEU A 155 7.97 -4.36 -18.93
N VAL A 156 8.04 -3.05 -19.11
CA VAL A 156 9.20 -2.24 -18.73
C VAL A 156 8.78 -1.38 -17.54
N ALA A 157 9.58 -1.41 -16.48
CA ALA A 157 9.36 -0.69 -15.23
C ALA A 157 10.55 0.26 -14.97
N GLU A 158 10.27 1.55 -14.80
CA GLU A 158 11.25 2.54 -14.35
C GLU A 158 11.04 2.81 -12.86
N ARG A 159 12.12 2.71 -12.07
CA ARG A 159 12.12 3.10 -10.67
C ARG A 159 13.20 4.13 -10.38
N GLU A 160 12.97 4.95 -9.37
CA GLU A 160 13.93 5.92 -8.88
C GLU A 160 14.53 5.43 -7.55
N MET A 161 15.87 5.42 -7.51
CA MET A 161 16.63 4.96 -6.34
C MET A 161 17.69 6.02 -6.00
N GLY A 162 17.27 7.07 -5.29
CA GLY A 162 18.10 8.22 -5.02
C GLY A 162 18.47 8.97 -6.30
N ASP A 163 19.75 8.99 -6.64
CA ASP A 163 20.25 9.71 -7.82
C ASP A 163 20.17 8.88 -9.12
N LEU A 164 19.69 7.64 -9.05
CA LEU A 164 19.64 6.73 -10.18
C LEU A 164 18.20 6.46 -10.62
N VAL A 165 18.00 6.42 -11.94
CA VAL A 165 16.80 5.87 -12.57
C VAL A 165 17.18 4.55 -13.19
N GLU A 166 16.52 3.48 -12.74
CA GLU A 166 16.75 2.14 -13.21
C GLU A 166 15.56 1.67 -14.06
N GLU A 167 15.85 1.02 -15.18
CA GLU A 167 14.85 0.42 -16.05
C GLU A 167 15.00 -1.11 -16.04
N TYR A 168 13.90 -1.80 -15.78
CA TYR A 168 13.82 -3.26 -15.74
C TYR A 168 12.82 -3.76 -16.77
N ARG A 169 13.21 -4.79 -17.54
CA ARG A 169 12.28 -5.56 -18.37
C ARG A 169 11.95 -6.87 -17.66
N LEU A 170 10.66 -7.13 -17.45
CA LEU A 170 10.17 -8.34 -16.82
C LEU A 170 9.21 -9.10 -17.75
N PRO A 171 9.36 -10.43 -17.88
CA PRO A 171 8.34 -11.25 -18.51
C PRO A 171 7.14 -11.45 -17.59
N TYR A 172 6.00 -11.83 -18.12
CA TYR A 172 4.86 -12.31 -17.34
C TYR A 172 5.05 -13.78 -16.92
N PRO A 173 4.55 -14.20 -15.73
CA PRO A 173 3.91 -13.36 -14.72
C PRO A 173 4.92 -12.54 -13.92
N ALA A 174 4.52 -11.33 -13.49
CA ALA A 174 5.36 -10.41 -12.73
C ALA A 174 4.58 -9.72 -11.62
N LEU A 175 5.29 -9.27 -10.58
CA LEU A 175 4.76 -8.40 -9.53
C LEU A 175 5.49 -7.06 -9.52
N VAL A 176 4.73 -5.96 -9.46
CA VAL A 176 5.29 -4.61 -9.41
C VAL A 176 4.64 -3.83 -8.28
N THR A 177 5.45 -3.15 -7.47
CA THR A 177 4.94 -2.17 -6.50
C THR A 177 5.16 -0.75 -7.01
N LEU A 178 4.14 0.08 -6.83
CA LEU A 178 4.03 1.37 -7.48
C LEU A 178 4.08 2.51 -6.47
N THR A 179 4.82 3.56 -6.81
CA THR A 179 4.81 4.81 -6.05
C THR A 179 3.58 5.66 -6.41
N LYS A 180 3.26 6.65 -5.60
CA LYS A 180 2.12 7.55 -5.87
C LYS A 180 2.36 8.46 -7.09
N GLU A 181 3.62 8.68 -7.46
CA GLU A 181 4.02 9.52 -8.58
C GLU A 181 3.69 8.91 -9.94
N ILE A 182 3.34 7.62 -10.00
CA ILE A 182 3.07 6.92 -11.26
C ILE A 182 1.83 7.47 -11.99
N ASN A 183 0.81 7.88 -11.26
CA ASN A 183 -0.43 8.40 -11.82
C ASN A 183 -1.27 9.15 -10.78
N GLU A 184 -2.33 9.80 -11.26
CA GLU A 184 -3.42 10.31 -10.43
C GLU A 184 -4.62 9.37 -10.56
N PRO A 185 -5.10 8.74 -9.46
CA PRO A 185 -6.22 7.81 -9.50
C PRO A 185 -7.52 8.51 -9.89
N ARG A 186 -8.29 7.89 -10.79
CA ARG A 186 -9.62 8.38 -11.16
C ARG A 186 -10.58 8.36 -9.98
N LEU A 187 -11.46 9.35 -9.94
CA LEU A 187 -12.57 9.37 -8.99
C LEU A 187 -13.80 8.74 -9.64
N PRO A 188 -14.44 7.74 -9.01
CA PRO A 188 -15.67 7.17 -9.53
C PRO A 188 -16.83 8.17 -9.46
N ASN A 189 -17.67 8.18 -10.48
CA ASN A 189 -18.89 8.99 -10.50
C ASN A 189 -20.01 8.28 -9.70
N MET A 190 -21.11 9.00 -9.44
CA MET A 190 -22.24 8.51 -8.66
C MET A 190 -22.84 7.20 -9.22
N MET A 191 -22.96 7.07 -10.54
CA MET A 191 -23.51 5.85 -11.16
C MET A 191 -22.60 4.65 -10.96
N GLN A 192 -21.28 4.84 -11.00
CA GLN A 192 -20.29 3.79 -10.72
C GLN A 192 -20.35 3.35 -9.24
N ILE A 193 -20.52 4.30 -8.31
CA ILE A 193 -20.68 4.01 -6.88
C ILE A 193 -21.95 3.18 -6.63
N ILE A 194 -23.08 3.59 -7.20
CA ILE A 194 -24.34 2.85 -7.09
C ILE A 194 -24.21 1.46 -7.74
N GLY A 195 -23.55 1.36 -8.90
CA GLY A 195 -23.30 0.09 -9.57
C GLY A 195 -22.42 -0.84 -8.71
N ALA A 196 -21.39 -0.30 -8.08
CA ALA A 196 -20.48 -1.07 -7.21
C ALA A 196 -21.17 -1.62 -5.96
N SER A 197 -22.17 -0.91 -5.41
CA SER A 197 -22.90 -1.38 -4.23
C SER A 197 -23.64 -2.70 -4.45
N LYS A 198 -24.01 -3.00 -5.71
CA LYS A 198 -24.75 -4.20 -6.11
C LYS A 198 -23.86 -5.39 -6.47
N LYS A 199 -22.56 -5.14 -6.72
CA LYS A 199 -21.63 -6.22 -7.08
C LYS A 199 -21.27 -7.08 -5.87
N PRO A 200 -21.21 -8.42 -6.02
CA PRO A 200 -20.78 -9.30 -4.94
C PRO A 200 -19.30 -9.10 -4.64
N ILE A 201 -18.94 -9.26 -3.37
CA ILE A 201 -17.55 -9.39 -2.92
C ILE A 201 -17.42 -10.79 -2.37
N THR A 202 -16.50 -11.57 -2.93
CA THR A 202 -16.26 -12.94 -2.51
C THR A 202 -15.36 -12.94 -1.28
N GLU A 203 -15.77 -13.66 -0.24
CA GLU A 203 -14.98 -13.84 0.97
C GLU A 203 -14.35 -15.22 1.00
N TRP A 204 -13.05 -15.26 1.30
CA TRP A 204 -12.30 -16.50 1.51
C TRP A 204 -11.68 -16.50 2.90
N ARG A 205 -11.53 -17.70 3.44
CA ARG A 205 -10.85 -17.94 4.71
C ARG A 205 -9.62 -18.80 4.46
N ALA A 206 -8.70 -18.84 5.42
CA ALA A 206 -7.48 -19.63 5.32
C ALA A 206 -7.76 -21.10 4.98
N ASP A 207 -8.75 -21.70 5.63
CA ASP A 207 -9.18 -23.08 5.37
C ASP A 207 -9.66 -23.28 3.93
N THR A 208 -10.47 -22.36 3.40
CA THR A 208 -10.98 -22.43 2.02
C THR A 208 -9.88 -22.17 0.96
N LEU A 209 -8.77 -21.60 1.37
CA LEU A 209 -7.57 -21.39 0.56
C LEU A 209 -6.55 -22.53 0.68
N GLY A 210 -6.81 -23.51 1.55
CA GLY A 210 -5.90 -24.63 1.80
C GLY A 210 -4.64 -24.25 2.56
N VAL A 211 -4.65 -23.12 3.30
CA VAL A 211 -3.54 -22.68 4.14
C VAL A 211 -3.70 -23.28 5.54
N ALA A 212 -2.72 -24.07 5.96
CA ALA A 212 -2.75 -24.72 7.25
C ALA A 212 -2.55 -23.71 8.39
N PRO A 213 -3.17 -23.89 9.58
CA PRO A 213 -2.99 -23.00 10.72
C PRO A 213 -1.52 -22.77 11.13
N ALA A 214 -0.69 -23.81 11.02
CA ALA A 214 0.74 -23.72 11.32
C ALA A 214 1.52 -22.79 10.36
N GLU A 215 1.05 -22.60 9.13
CA GLU A 215 1.66 -21.69 8.17
C GLU A 215 1.37 -20.22 8.48
N LEU A 216 0.38 -19.97 9.33
CA LEU A 216 -0.06 -18.65 9.77
C LEU A 216 0.51 -18.25 11.14
N GLU A 217 1.35 -19.09 11.75
CA GLU A 217 2.03 -18.69 12.99
C GLU A 217 2.95 -17.50 12.72
N PRO A 218 2.74 -16.36 13.43
CA PRO A 218 3.53 -15.16 13.20
C PRO A 218 4.95 -15.35 13.76
N ALA A 219 5.95 -15.04 12.95
CA ALA A 219 7.34 -14.99 13.38
C ALA A 219 7.67 -13.70 14.15
N VAL A 220 6.88 -12.64 13.94
CA VAL A 220 7.05 -11.33 14.57
C VAL A 220 5.71 -10.89 15.16
N ARG A 221 5.75 -10.40 16.41
CA ARG A 221 4.57 -9.86 17.10
C ARG A 221 4.77 -8.40 17.45
N LEU A 222 3.74 -7.59 17.26
CA LEU A 222 3.75 -6.19 17.68
C LEU A 222 3.74 -6.13 19.21
N ALA A 223 4.82 -5.60 19.81
CA ALA A 223 4.93 -5.46 21.26
C ALA A 223 4.22 -4.18 21.78
N GLY A 224 4.12 -3.16 20.96
CA GLY A 224 3.44 -1.90 21.31
C GLY A 224 3.59 -0.87 20.20
N LEU A 225 2.73 0.14 20.22
CA LEU A 225 2.75 1.25 19.29
C LEU A 225 2.57 2.55 20.10
N ARG A 226 3.53 3.47 19.96
CA ARG A 226 3.49 4.76 20.63
C ARG A 226 3.79 5.88 19.66
N GLY A 227 3.07 6.98 19.78
CA GLY A 227 3.34 8.19 19.04
C GLY A 227 4.55 8.95 19.55
N ILE A 228 5.18 9.70 18.67
CA ILE A 228 6.26 10.61 19.05
C ILE A 228 5.63 11.96 19.37
N VAL A 229 5.75 12.42 20.63
CA VAL A 229 5.37 13.77 21.01
C VAL A 229 6.52 14.72 20.61
N MET A 230 6.38 15.37 19.48
CA MET A 230 7.34 16.41 19.07
C MET A 230 7.02 17.72 19.77
N LYS A 231 7.82 18.09 20.76
CA LYS A 231 7.78 19.42 21.36
C LYS A 231 8.55 20.40 20.45
N ARG A 232 7.82 21.13 19.63
CA ARG A 232 8.42 22.19 18.81
C ARG A 232 8.60 23.44 19.69
N ARG A 233 9.78 24.07 19.60
CA ARG A 233 10.05 25.30 20.35
C ARG A 233 9.35 26.53 19.77
N ASN A 234 8.90 26.46 18.51
CA ASN A 234 8.18 27.53 17.78
C ASN A 234 8.84 28.92 17.93
N VAL A 235 10.15 28.98 17.76
CA VAL A 235 10.89 30.23 17.77
C VAL A 235 10.62 30.97 16.45
N LEU A 236 10.06 32.18 16.56
CA LEU A 236 9.79 33.04 15.42
C LEU A 236 10.81 34.17 15.38
N PHE A 237 11.42 34.38 14.22
CA PHE A 237 12.30 35.53 13.94
C PHE A 237 11.49 36.50 13.07
N ALA A 238 10.95 37.55 13.72
CA ALA A 238 10.08 38.55 13.10
C ALA A 238 10.81 39.83 12.65
N ASP A 239 12.12 39.74 12.56
CA ASP A 239 12.97 40.84 12.09
C ASP A 239 12.93 40.98 10.55
N GLU A 240 13.52 42.05 10.01
CA GLU A 240 13.77 42.18 8.58
C GLU A 240 14.58 41.00 8.04
N PRO A 241 14.35 40.55 6.77
CA PRO A 241 14.88 39.28 6.25
C PRO A 241 16.40 39.06 6.49
N PRO A 242 17.31 40.04 6.34
CA PRO A 242 18.74 39.80 6.59
C PRO A 242 19.04 39.49 8.05
N GLU A 243 18.39 40.17 8.97
CA GLU A 243 18.56 39.98 10.40
C GLU A 243 17.89 38.70 10.90
N ALA A 244 16.69 38.40 10.41
CA ALA A 244 15.98 37.14 10.68
C ALA A 244 16.83 35.94 10.25
N ALA A 245 17.42 35.97 9.05
CA ALA A 245 18.31 34.93 8.54
C ALA A 245 19.56 34.76 9.42
N ARG A 246 20.18 35.85 9.85
CA ARG A 246 21.36 35.81 10.74
C ARG A 246 21.02 35.12 12.08
N LYS A 247 19.91 35.53 12.72
CA LYS A 247 19.45 34.96 13.98
C LYS A 247 19.07 33.48 13.85
N LEU A 248 18.44 33.09 12.73
CA LEU A 248 18.13 31.68 12.44
C LEU A 248 19.42 30.85 12.35
N VAL A 249 20.41 31.31 11.60
CA VAL A 249 21.69 30.61 11.46
C VAL A 249 22.40 30.47 12.81
N GLU A 250 22.43 31.55 13.63
CA GLU A 250 22.99 31.51 14.97
C GLU A 250 22.25 30.52 15.88
N ALA A 251 20.92 30.52 15.86
CA ALA A 251 20.13 29.58 16.64
C ALA A 251 20.40 28.11 16.22
N LEU A 252 20.46 27.83 14.91
CA LEU A 252 20.74 26.49 14.39
C LEU A 252 22.20 26.05 14.73
N ARG A 253 23.16 26.96 14.74
CA ARG A 253 24.51 26.67 15.21
C ARG A 253 24.55 26.37 16.70
N GLY A 254 23.84 27.17 17.51
CA GLY A 254 23.71 26.95 18.95
C GLY A 254 23.10 25.63 19.33
N GLU A 255 22.20 25.10 18.49
CA GLU A 255 21.57 23.77 18.64
C GLU A 255 22.43 22.63 18.04
N GLY A 256 23.57 22.93 17.43
CA GLY A 256 24.45 21.94 16.79
C GLY A 256 23.89 21.36 15.46
N VAL A 257 22.88 21.98 14.88
CA VAL A 257 22.29 21.56 13.59
C VAL A 257 23.16 22.00 12.41
N LEU A 258 23.76 23.18 12.49
CA LEU A 258 24.70 23.70 11.50
C LEU A 258 26.12 23.68 12.08
N GLY A 259 27.06 23.05 11.38
CA GLY A 259 28.47 23.00 11.74
C GLY A 259 28.96 21.71 12.39
N GLY A 260 28.15 20.67 12.43
CA GLY A 260 28.53 19.34 12.94
C GLY A 260 29.11 18.43 11.86
N GLY A 261 30.15 18.88 11.20
CA GLY A 261 31.09 17.97 10.54
C GLY A 261 32.19 17.59 11.54
N GLN A 262 32.13 16.35 12.06
CA GLN A 262 33.06 15.66 12.96
C GLN A 262 32.54 15.48 14.40
N LYS A 263 31.85 14.40 14.63
CA LYS A 263 32.18 13.45 15.71
C LYS A 263 31.92 12.02 15.23
#